data_fbffc308a23371fd34de6fa41af270ce
#
_entry.id   fbffc308a23371fd34de6fa41af270ce
#
_cell.length_a   1.000
_cell.length_b   1.000
_cell.length_c   1.000
_cell.angle_alpha   90.00
_cell.angle_beta   90.00
_cell.angle_gamma   90.00
#
_symmetry.space_group_name_H-M   'P 1'
#
loop_
_entity.id
_entity.type
_entity.pdbx_description
1 polymer ?
#
loop_
_entity_poly.entity_id
_entity_poly.type
_entity_poly.pdbx_seq_one_letter_code
_entity_poly.pdbx_strand_id
1 'polypeptide(L)'
;MSLDQGTTSSRCILFDRGGNICASVQKEFRQIYPQPGWVEHDAGEIWDTTLEVSRAAMAKLGVEAKDIAAIGITNQRETTVIWDKTTGEPIANAIVWQCRRTSDIIDGIIKAGHAD
;
A
#
# COMPACT_ATOMS: atom_id res chain seq x y z
N MET A 1 -11.98 -11.81 3.58
CA MET A 1 -11.38 -10.50 3.87
C MET A 1 -10.69 -9.99 2.62
N SER A 2 -10.86 -8.72 2.27
CA SER A 2 -10.09 -8.05 1.22
C SER A 2 -9.28 -6.92 1.85
N LEU A 3 -7.98 -6.88 1.54
CA LEU A 3 -7.06 -5.79 1.92
C LEU A 3 -6.73 -5.01 0.65
N ASP A 4 -7.13 -3.76 0.62
CA ASP A 4 -6.89 -2.84 -0.49
C ASP A 4 -5.85 -1.81 -0.06
N GLN A 5 -4.62 -2.00 -0.54
CA GLN A 5 -3.50 -1.10 -0.31
C GLN A 5 -3.48 -0.06 -1.43
N GLY A 6 -4.21 1.03 -1.23
CA GLY A 6 -4.29 2.13 -2.18
C GLY A 6 -3.13 3.13 -2.09
N THR A 7 -3.15 4.14 -2.92
CA THR A 7 -2.10 5.18 -2.97
C THR A 7 -2.15 6.12 -1.76
N THR A 8 -3.32 6.35 -1.18
CA THR A 8 -3.48 7.33 -0.09
C THR A 8 -4.01 6.72 1.20
N SER A 9 -4.43 5.47 1.16
CA SER A 9 -5.08 4.82 2.30
C SER A 9 -5.02 3.30 2.21
N SER A 10 -5.09 2.66 3.37
CA SER A 10 -5.34 1.22 3.50
C SER A 10 -6.82 1.00 3.78
N ARG A 11 -7.41 -0.04 3.16
CA ARG A 11 -8.81 -0.41 3.37
C ARG A 11 -8.94 -1.91 3.63
N CYS A 12 -9.81 -2.27 4.55
CA CYS A 12 -10.23 -3.66 4.77
C CYS A 12 -11.73 -3.77 4.56
N ILE A 13 -12.14 -4.77 3.78
CA ILE A 13 -13.54 -5.12 3.54
C ILE A 13 -13.76 -6.58 3.92
N LEU A 14 -14.78 -6.85 4.71
CA LEU A 14 -15.24 -8.19 5.02
C LEU A 14 -16.49 -8.52 4.21
N PHE A 15 -16.47 -9.68 3.57
CA PHE A 15 -17.57 -10.20 2.77
C PHE A 15 -18.09 -11.49 3.40
N ASP A 16 -19.40 -11.74 3.26
CA ASP A 16 -19.98 -13.03 3.52
C ASP A 16 -19.75 -14.02 2.35
N ARG A 17 -20.27 -15.25 2.49
CA ARG A 17 -20.18 -16.27 1.42
C ARG A 17 -20.97 -15.91 0.16
N GLY A 18 -21.94 -15.01 0.27
CA GLY A 18 -22.73 -14.50 -0.85
C GLY A 18 -22.07 -13.37 -1.60
N GLY A 19 -20.92 -12.86 -1.11
CA GLY A 19 -20.20 -11.70 -1.68
C GLY A 19 -20.76 -10.35 -1.21
N ASN A 20 -21.64 -10.34 -0.21
CA ASN A 20 -22.15 -9.09 0.34
C ASN A 20 -21.13 -8.46 1.28
N ILE A 21 -21.01 -7.13 1.25
CA ILE A 21 -20.15 -6.38 2.17
C ILE A 21 -20.78 -6.38 3.56
N CYS A 22 -20.08 -6.96 4.55
CA CYS A 22 -20.49 -6.99 5.94
C CYS A 22 -19.87 -5.85 6.76
N ALA A 23 -18.61 -5.53 6.50
CA ALA A 23 -17.93 -4.39 7.11
C ALA A 23 -16.91 -3.79 6.13
N SER A 24 -16.69 -2.49 6.27
CA SER A 24 -15.62 -1.76 5.58
C SER A 24 -15.01 -0.76 6.55
N VAL A 25 -13.68 -0.72 6.59
CA VAL A 25 -12.89 0.26 7.34
C VAL A 25 -11.75 0.72 6.46
N GLN A 26 -11.50 2.03 6.48
CA GLN A 26 -10.42 2.68 5.73
C GLN A 26 -9.68 3.64 6.65
N LYS A 27 -8.38 3.77 6.43
CA LYS A 27 -7.52 4.74 7.10
C LYS A 27 -6.52 5.31 6.11
N GLU A 28 -6.42 6.63 6.08
CA GLU A 28 -5.38 7.34 5.33
C GLU A 28 -4.03 7.21 6.03
N PHE A 29 -2.95 7.27 5.25
CA PHE A 29 -1.58 7.37 5.72
C PHE A 29 -0.88 8.58 5.09
N ARG A 30 0.21 9.00 5.72
CA ARG A 30 0.92 10.21 5.37
C ARG A 30 1.55 10.12 3.98
N GLN A 31 1.37 11.17 3.20
CA GLN A 31 2.10 11.41 1.96
C GLN A 31 3.33 12.25 2.26
N ILE A 32 4.51 11.82 1.81
CA ILE A 32 5.80 12.48 2.07
C ILE A 32 6.29 13.10 0.77
N TYR A 33 6.57 14.39 0.80
CA TYR A 33 7.04 15.18 -0.35
C TYR A 33 8.40 15.80 -0.04
N PRO A 34 9.51 15.05 -0.16
CA PRO A 34 10.84 15.55 0.24
C PRO A 34 11.33 16.74 -0.61
N GLN A 35 10.94 16.75 -1.88
CA GLN A 35 11.28 17.79 -2.86
C GLN A 35 10.13 17.95 -3.87
N PRO A 36 10.07 19.06 -4.63
CA PRO A 36 9.10 19.22 -5.71
C PRO A 36 9.12 18.05 -6.69
N GLY A 37 7.95 17.45 -6.92
CA GLY A 37 7.79 16.29 -7.80
C GLY A 37 8.21 14.94 -7.20
N TRP A 38 8.70 14.89 -5.97
CA TRP A 38 9.02 13.65 -5.27
C TRP A 38 7.86 13.23 -4.39
N VAL A 39 7.54 11.93 -4.44
CA VAL A 39 6.48 11.34 -3.60
C VAL A 39 7.02 10.07 -2.97
N GLU A 40 6.88 9.97 -1.66
CA GLU A 40 7.34 8.84 -0.86
C GLU A 40 6.27 8.44 0.17
N HIS A 41 6.31 7.17 0.58
CA HIS A 41 5.52 6.66 1.69
C HIS A 41 6.43 5.95 2.70
N ASP A 42 6.05 6.01 3.98
CA ASP A 42 6.62 5.19 5.03
C ASP A 42 6.02 3.77 4.93
N ALA A 43 6.87 2.78 4.63
CA ALA A 43 6.42 1.39 4.50
C ALA A 43 5.93 0.80 5.83
N GLY A 44 6.47 1.24 6.97
CA GLY A 44 6.01 0.87 8.30
C GLY A 44 4.59 1.39 8.55
N GLU A 45 4.32 2.66 8.22
CA GLU A 45 2.99 3.27 8.35
C GLU A 45 1.94 2.56 7.47
N ILE A 46 2.32 2.14 6.25
CA ILE A 46 1.46 1.34 5.38
C ILE A 46 1.10 0.01 6.06
N TRP A 47 2.08 -0.68 6.65
CA TRP A 47 1.87 -1.93 7.36
C TRP A 47 0.95 -1.75 8.58
N ASP A 48 1.24 -0.75 9.41
CA ASP A 48 0.48 -0.48 10.62
C ASP A 48 -0.97 -0.11 10.31
N THR A 49 -1.21 0.74 9.32
CA THR A 49 -2.58 1.09 8.88
C THR A 49 -3.33 -0.11 8.32
N THR A 50 -2.65 -1.01 7.58
CA THR A 50 -3.25 -2.24 7.08
C THR A 50 -3.69 -3.17 8.21
N LEU A 51 -2.85 -3.36 9.23
CA LEU A 51 -3.21 -4.14 10.43
C LEU A 51 -4.36 -3.49 11.19
N GLU A 52 -4.31 -2.18 11.38
CA GLU A 52 -5.33 -1.44 12.11
C GLU A 52 -6.71 -1.56 11.44
N VAL A 53 -6.83 -1.32 10.12
CA VAL A 53 -8.12 -1.45 9.43
C VAL A 53 -8.63 -2.89 9.42
N SER A 54 -7.74 -3.88 9.39
CA SER A 54 -8.09 -5.30 9.46
C SER A 54 -8.71 -5.64 10.82
N ARG A 55 -8.06 -5.24 11.92
CA ARG A 55 -8.56 -5.46 13.28
C ARG A 55 -9.87 -4.70 13.53
N ALA A 56 -9.96 -3.46 13.06
CA ALA A 56 -11.16 -2.65 13.20
C ALA A 56 -12.35 -3.22 12.42
N ALA A 57 -12.13 -3.76 11.21
CA ALA A 57 -13.19 -4.39 10.43
C ALA A 57 -13.71 -5.67 11.12
N MET A 58 -12.82 -6.50 11.66
CA MET A 58 -13.21 -7.69 12.44
C MET A 58 -13.97 -7.30 13.71
N ALA A 59 -13.50 -6.31 14.45
CA ALA A 59 -14.15 -5.83 15.67
C ALA A 59 -15.57 -5.30 15.41
N LYS A 60 -15.80 -4.62 14.27
CA LYS A 60 -17.12 -4.14 13.86
C LYS A 60 -18.18 -5.25 13.79
N LEU A 61 -17.77 -6.47 13.42
CA LEU A 61 -18.66 -7.64 13.30
C LEU A 61 -18.56 -8.58 14.49
N GLY A 62 -17.64 -8.35 15.43
CA GLY A 62 -17.39 -9.28 16.53
C GLY A 62 -16.83 -10.62 16.08
N VAL A 63 -16.12 -10.66 14.93
CA VAL A 63 -15.51 -11.88 14.39
C VAL A 63 -14.02 -11.95 14.77
N GLU A 64 -13.52 -13.18 14.87
CA GLU A 64 -12.12 -13.48 15.17
C GLU A 64 -11.34 -13.90 13.91
N ALA A 65 -10.01 -13.93 14.00
CA ALA A 65 -9.16 -14.35 12.88
C ALA A 65 -9.48 -15.74 12.34
N LYS A 66 -9.91 -16.68 13.21
CA LYS A 66 -10.32 -18.04 12.84
C LYS A 66 -11.57 -18.09 11.95
N ASP A 67 -12.39 -17.02 11.97
CA ASP A 67 -13.61 -16.92 11.18
C ASP A 67 -13.33 -16.41 9.75
N ILE A 68 -12.08 -15.96 9.48
CA ILE A 68 -11.65 -15.48 8.17
C ILE A 68 -11.18 -16.66 7.31
N ALA A 69 -12.00 -17.06 6.35
CA ALA A 69 -11.72 -18.20 5.48
C ALA A 69 -10.57 -17.94 4.48
N ALA A 70 -10.43 -16.70 4.01
CA ALA A 70 -9.39 -16.31 3.06
C ALA A 70 -9.12 -14.80 3.10
N ILE A 71 -7.92 -14.40 2.67
CA ILE A 71 -7.52 -13.01 2.51
C ILE A 71 -7.11 -12.79 1.06
N GLY A 72 -7.76 -11.82 0.39
CA GLY A 72 -7.33 -11.29 -0.89
C GLY A 72 -6.63 -9.94 -0.67
N ILE A 73 -5.55 -9.72 -1.39
CA ILE A 73 -4.76 -8.49 -1.27
C ILE A 73 -4.63 -7.86 -2.65
N THR A 74 -4.90 -6.55 -2.73
CA THR A 74 -4.47 -5.72 -3.85
C THR A 74 -3.45 -4.70 -3.35
N ASN A 75 -2.43 -4.44 -4.18
CA ASN A 75 -1.31 -3.59 -3.82
C ASN A 75 -1.35 -2.24 -4.55
N GLN A 76 -0.54 -1.32 -4.06
CA GLN A 76 -0.18 -0.10 -4.76
C GLN A 76 0.92 -0.45 -5.79
N ARG A 77 0.53 -0.63 -7.06
CA ARG A 77 1.45 -1.02 -8.13
C ARG A 77 2.56 0.02 -8.34
N GLU A 78 3.72 -0.44 -8.84
CA GLU A 78 4.85 0.40 -9.23
C GLU A 78 5.40 1.27 -8.09
N THR A 79 5.11 0.88 -6.84
CA THR A 79 5.69 1.47 -5.64
C THR A 79 6.76 0.53 -5.12
N THR A 80 8.00 1.04 -5.01
CA THR A 80 9.16 0.21 -4.66
C THR A 80 9.48 0.32 -3.18
N VAL A 81 9.54 -0.83 -2.51
CA VAL A 81 10.01 -0.96 -1.12
C VAL A 81 11.25 -1.82 -1.09
N ILE A 82 12.30 -1.37 -0.41
CA ILE A 82 13.51 -2.13 -0.15
C ILE A 82 13.70 -2.22 1.36
N TRP A 83 14.00 -3.42 1.87
CA TRP A 83 14.18 -3.66 3.31
C TRP A 83 15.38 -4.54 3.58
N ASP A 84 15.94 -4.43 4.78
CA ASP A 84 16.99 -5.32 5.27
C ASP A 84 16.43 -6.72 5.49
N LYS A 85 17.03 -7.72 4.87
CA LYS A 85 16.56 -9.11 4.93
C LYS A 85 16.63 -9.70 6.35
N THR A 86 17.57 -9.23 7.17
CA THR A 86 17.82 -9.78 8.51
C THR A 86 16.88 -9.16 9.54
N THR A 87 16.68 -7.83 9.46
CA THR A 87 15.86 -7.09 10.44
C THR A 87 14.42 -6.92 10.02
N GLY A 88 14.14 -6.96 8.71
CA GLY A 88 12.82 -6.63 8.14
C GLY A 88 12.55 -5.13 8.04
N GLU A 89 13.50 -4.29 8.48
CA GLU A 89 13.32 -2.83 8.47
C GLU A 89 13.51 -2.25 7.06
N PRO A 90 12.63 -1.32 6.63
CA PRO A 90 12.84 -0.57 5.40
C PRO A 90 14.13 0.25 5.45
N ILE A 91 14.96 0.18 4.41
CA ILE A 91 16.21 0.97 4.34
C ILE A 91 15.96 2.44 3.99
N ALA A 92 14.80 2.75 3.42
CA ALA A 92 14.35 4.09 3.04
C ALA A 92 12.84 4.08 2.85
N ASN A 93 12.24 5.26 2.71
CA ASN A 93 10.84 5.38 2.31
C ASN A 93 10.59 4.70 0.96
N ALA A 94 9.39 4.18 0.78
CA ALA A 94 8.92 3.64 -0.49
C ALA A 94 8.82 4.75 -1.54
N ILE A 95 9.41 4.55 -2.71
CA ILE A 95 9.27 5.47 -3.84
C ILE A 95 7.96 5.15 -4.54
N VAL A 96 7.06 6.14 -4.55
CA VAL A 96 5.70 5.97 -5.06
C VAL A 96 5.66 6.14 -6.58
N TRP A 97 4.76 5.43 -7.26
CA TRP A 97 4.57 5.51 -8.71
C TRP A 97 4.35 6.92 -9.25
N GLN A 98 3.83 7.83 -8.44
CA GLN A 98 3.62 9.24 -8.79
C GLN A 98 4.91 10.08 -8.76
N CYS A 99 5.99 9.52 -8.20
CA CYS A 99 7.24 10.24 -8.05
C CYS A 99 7.92 10.53 -9.39
N ARG A 100 8.31 11.78 -9.59
CA ARG A 100 8.94 12.24 -10.84
C ARG A 100 10.45 12.36 -10.79
N ARG A 101 11.11 11.84 -9.75
CA ARG A 101 12.57 11.92 -9.59
C ARG A 101 13.38 11.29 -10.73
N THR A 102 12.77 10.37 -11.49
CA THR A 102 13.40 9.66 -12.61
C THR A 102 13.11 10.30 -13.98
N SER A 103 12.34 11.40 -14.05
CA SER A 103 11.94 12.02 -15.33
C SER A 103 13.15 12.35 -16.19
N ASP A 104 14.18 13.00 -15.63
CA ASP A 104 15.39 13.41 -16.39
C ASP A 104 16.17 12.18 -16.91
N ILE A 105 16.16 11.07 -16.16
CA ILE A 105 16.79 9.81 -16.58
C ILE A 105 16.05 9.24 -17.79
N ILE A 106 14.71 9.21 -17.72
CA ILE A 106 13.86 8.72 -18.82
C ILE A 106 14.03 9.61 -20.05
N ASP A 107 14.02 10.93 -19.89
CA ASP A 107 14.25 11.87 -20.98
C ASP A 107 15.63 11.64 -21.63
N GLY A 108 16.65 11.33 -20.85
CA GLY A 108 17.98 10.96 -21.33
C GLY A 108 17.97 9.68 -22.17
N ILE A 109 17.27 8.65 -21.71
CA ILE A 109 17.11 7.37 -22.41
C ILE A 109 16.38 7.57 -23.75
N ILE A 110 15.29 8.34 -23.75
CA ILE A 110 14.53 8.69 -24.96
C ILE A 110 15.43 9.43 -25.99
N LYS A 111 16.17 10.45 -25.54
CA LYS A 111 17.08 11.21 -26.39
C LYS A 111 18.22 10.36 -26.97
N ALA A 112 18.60 9.30 -26.26
CA ALA A 112 19.62 8.35 -26.74
C ALA A 112 19.05 7.31 -27.74
N GLY A 113 17.75 7.35 -28.08
CA GLY A 113 17.11 6.46 -29.04
C GLY A 113 16.67 5.10 -28.47
N HIS A 114 16.51 4.99 -27.15
CA HIS A 114 16.08 3.75 -26.47
C HIS A 114 14.62 3.84 -25.98
N ALA A 115 13.76 4.47 -26.78
CA ALA A 115 12.36 4.73 -26.42
C ALA A 115 11.36 3.62 -26.85
N ASP A 116 11.84 2.53 -27.46
CA ASP A 116 11.02 1.44 -28.01
C ASP A 116 10.78 0.32 -26.98
#